data_918a779b8446714009a15dfd96a51070
#
_entry.id   918a779b8446714009a15dfd96a51070
#
_cell.length_a   1.000
_cell.length_b   1.000
_cell.length_c   1.000
_cell.angle_alpha   90.00
_cell.angle_beta   90.00
_cell.angle_gamma   90.00
#
_symmetry.space_group_name_H-M   'P 1'
#
loop_
_entity.id
_entity.type
_entity.pdbx_description
1 polymer ?
#
loop_
_entity_poly.entity_id
_entity_poly.type
_entity_poly.pdbx_seq_one_letter_code
_entity_poly.pdbx_strand_id
1 'polypeptide(L)'
;SKAHRRANLILRCFVSKDLLSLTNAFKVYVRPILEYCSTVWCPYLVSDINAIEKVQRRFTKRLPGMKSLNYYQRLLKLGLESLELRRIRNDLLFTYKILFGLVDVKMSDFFEMKANDRPTRGHRYRLTAPTTKNGARYNFFSYRAMRVWNRLPPDKINFNSLTSFKRGLASDLLTSYCKVSFA
;
A
#
# COMPACT_ATOMS: atom_id res chain seq x y z
N SER A 1 -5.73 11.74 -17.01
CA SER A 1 -5.56 12.14 -15.60
C SER A 1 -4.29 12.96 -15.40
N LYS A 2 -4.21 13.74 -14.31
CA LYS A 2 -3.04 14.55 -13.93
C LYS A 2 -1.75 13.70 -13.82
N ALA A 3 -1.84 12.52 -13.23
CA ALA A 3 -0.72 11.60 -13.08
C ALA A 3 -0.14 11.13 -14.44
N HIS A 4 -0.99 10.79 -15.40
CA HIS A 4 -0.54 10.42 -16.74
C HIS A 4 0.17 11.57 -17.47
N ARG A 5 -0.36 12.80 -17.36
CA ARG A 5 0.27 13.99 -17.94
C ARG A 5 1.66 14.21 -17.36
N ARG A 6 1.79 14.12 -16.04
CA ARG A 6 3.06 14.28 -15.34
C ARG A 6 4.08 13.18 -15.71
N ALA A 7 3.63 11.92 -15.78
CA ALA A 7 4.46 10.79 -16.23
C ALA A 7 4.97 10.98 -17.67
N ASN A 8 4.11 11.46 -18.57
CA ASN A 8 4.51 11.76 -19.94
C ASN A 8 5.50 12.93 -20.03
N LEU A 9 5.33 13.96 -19.19
CA LEU A 9 6.23 15.10 -19.12
C LEU A 9 7.65 14.66 -18.74
N ILE A 10 7.77 13.81 -17.70
CA ILE A 10 9.07 13.25 -17.29
C ILE A 10 9.76 12.57 -18.47
N LEU A 11 9.06 11.68 -19.20
CA LEU A 11 9.63 10.96 -20.33
C LEU A 11 10.04 11.86 -21.52
N ARG A 12 9.45 13.06 -21.64
CA ARG A 12 9.80 14.04 -22.67
C ARG A 12 10.96 14.95 -22.26
N CYS A 13 10.88 15.52 -21.04
CA CYS A 13 11.80 16.57 -20.61
C CYS A 13 13.16 16.05 -20.13
N PHE A 14 13.23 14.82 -19.65
CA PHE A 14 14.50 14.27 -19.21
C PHE A 14 15.35 13.87 -20.43
N VAL A 15 16.45 14.55 -20.63
CA VAL A 15 17.44 14.26 -21.67
C VAL A 15 18.13 12.93 -21.38
N SER A 16 18.59 12.76 -20.15
CA SER A 16 19.11 11.46 -19.67
C SER A 16 18.02 10.41 -19.66
N LYS A 17 18.27 9.29 -20.28
CA LYS A 17 17.39 8.11 -20.27
C LYS A 17 17.83 7.08 -19.22
N ASP A 18 18.61 7.51 -18.24
CA ASP A 18 19.01 6.67 -17.11
C ASP A 18 17.80 6.18 -16.32
N LEU A 19 17.76 4.86 -16.08
CA LEU A 19 16.65 4.20 -15.41
C LEU A 19 16.44 4.68 -13.99
N LEU A 20 17.52 4.90 -13.24
CA LEU A 20 17.46 5.34 -11.86
C LEU A 20 16.88 6.74 -11.76
N SER A 21 17.37 7.68 -12.58
CA SER A 21 16.90 9.06 -12.64
C SER A 21 15.43 9.15 -13.01
N LEU A 22 14.98 8.43 -14.04
CA LEU A 22 13.58 8.39 -14.47
C LEU A 22 12.67 7.75 -13.42
N THR A 23 13.13 6.68 -12.77
CA THR A 23 12.40 6.01 -11.68
C THR A 23 12.28 6.91 -10.48
N ASN A 24 13.32 7.63 -10.09
CA ASN A 24 13.27 8.60 -8.99
C ASN A 24 12.37 9.78 -9.33
N ALA A 25 12.41 10.29 -10.55
CA ALA A 25 11.47 11.32 -11.00
C ALA A 25 10.01 10.86 -10.90
N PHE A 26 9.71 9.60 -11.26
CA PHE A 26 8.39 9.03 -11.07
C PHE A 26 8.00 8.97 -9.58
N LYS A 27 8.91 8.51 -8.72
CA LYS A 27 8.68 8.42 -7.26
C LYS A 27 8.38 9.79 -6.64
N VAL A 28 9.03 10.84 -7.13
CA VAL A 28 8.90 12.20 -6.57
C VAL A 28 7.72 12.96 -7.16
N TYR A 29 7.49 12.90 -8.47
CA TYR A 29 6.55 13.80 -9.15
C TYR A 29 5.22 13.16 -9.56
N VAL A 30 5.15 11.84 -9.68
CA VAL A 30 3.94 11.13 -10.14
C VAL A 30 3.28 10.35 -9.01
N ARG A 31 4.05 9.56 -8.29
CA ARG A 31 3.54 8.67 -7.23
C ARG A 31 2.76 9.40 -6.13
N PRO A 32 3.19 10.60 -5.64
CA PRO A 32 2.41 11.32 -4.64
C PRO A 32 0.99 11.70 -5.11
N ILE A 33 0.80 11.94 -6.42
CA ILE A 33 -0.53 12.22 -6.98
C ILE A 33 -1.45 10.99 -6.89
N LEU A 34 -0.87 9.78 -6.94
CA LEU A 34 -1.58 8.50 -6.92
C LEU A 34 -1.79 7.95 -5.50
N GLU A 35 -1.07 8.49 -4.52
CA GLU A 35 -1.09 7.99 -3.14
C GLU A 35 -1.65 9.00 -2.14
N TYR A 36 -1.81 10.28 -2.51
CA TYR A 36 -2.32 11.33 -1.61
C TYR A 36 -3.67 10.93 -1.01
N CYS A 37 -3.76 10.94 0.32
CA CYS A 37 -4.95 10.55 1.09
C CYS A 37 -5.51 9.16 0.75
N SER A 38 -4.66 8.21 0.33
CA SER A 38 -5.10 6.88 -0.09
C SER A 38 -5.83 6.11 1.01
N THR A 39 -5.58 6.40 2.28
CA THR A 39 -6.32 5.86 3.43
C THR A 39 -7.81 6.23 3.40
N VAL A 40 -8.16 7.40 2.83
CA VAL A 40 -9.55 7.86 2.73
C VAL A 40 -10.26 7.24 1.52
N TRP A 41 -9.67 7.34 0.33
CA TRP A 41 -10.33 6.99 -0.94
C TRP A 41 -9.94 5.64 -1.54
N CYS A 42 -9.18 4.79 -0.84
CA CYS A 42 -8.63 3.54 -1.39
C CYS A 42 -9.69 2.74 -2.18
N PRO A 43 -9.45 2.44 -3.45
CA PRO A 43 -10.41 1.71 -4.27
C PRO A 43 -10.51 0.25 -3.84
N TYR A 44 -11.70 -0.31 -3.92
CA TYR A 44 -11.97 -1.71 -3.60
C TYR A 44 -12.35 -2.56 -4.81
N LEU A 45 -12.75 -1.91 -5.91
CA LEU A 45 -13.04 -2.60 -7.17
C LEU A 45 -11.73 -2.88 -7.93
N VAL A 46 -11.62 -4.06 -8.49
CA VAL A 46 -10.45 -4.48 -9.29
C VAL A 46 -10.24 -3.57 -10.50
N SER A 47 -11.33 -3.10 -11.14
CA SER A 47 -11.29 -2.13 -12.24
C SER A 47 -10.57 -0.84 -11.85
N ASP A 48 -10.91 -0.28 -10.68
CA ASP A 48 -10.35 0.98 -10.21
C ASP A 48 -8.90 0.82 -9.75
N ILE A 49 -8.60 -0.29 -9.07
CA ILE A 49 -7.21 -0.66 -8.71
C ILE A 49 -6.36 -0.70 -9.98
N ASN A 50 -6.83 -1.41 -11.02
CA ASN A 50 -6.15 -1.49 -12.30
C ASN A 50 -6.04 -0.14 -13.03
N ALA A 51 -7.06 0.72 -12.93
CA ALA A 51 -7.02 2.06 -13.53
C ALA A 51 -5.91 2.93 -12.94
N ILE A 52 -5.69 2.85 -11.62
CA ILE A 52 -4.60 3.55 -10.93
C ILE A 52 -3.25 2.92 -11.31
N GLU A 53 -3.15 1.60 -11.24
CA GLU A 53 -1.94 0.85 -11.56
C GLU A 53 -1.48 1.04 -13.01
N LYS A 54 -2.43 1.29 -13.93
CA LYS A 54 -2.19 1.57 -15.36
C LYS A 54 -1.22 2.73 -15.58
N VAL A 55 -1.18 3.72 -14.67
CA VAL A 55 -0.22 4.83 -14.75
C VAL A 55 1.21 4.32 -14.62
N GLN A 56 1.48 3.51 -13.60
CA GLN A 56 2.81 2.94 -13.34
C GLN A 56 3.19 1.90 -14.41
N ARG A 57 2.24 1.05 -14.82
CA ARG A 57 2.46 0.07 -15.91
C ARG A 57 2.88 0.75 -17.21
N ARG A 58 2.19 1.84 -17.62
CA ARG A 58 2.51 2.57 -18.84
C ARG A 58 3.84 3.29 -18.74
N PHE A 59 4.12 3.92 -17.61
CA PHE A 59 5.40 4.59 -17.40
C PHE A 59 6.56 3.61 -17.48
N THR A 60 6.52 2.53 -16.68
CA THR A 60 7.60 1.54 -16.62
C THR A 60 7.82 0.82 -17.94
N LYS A 61 6.76 0.57 -18.75
CA LYS A 61 6.90 -0.07 -20.07
C LYS A 61 7.65 0.80 -21.08
N ARG A 62 7.65 2.13 -20.90
CA ARG A 62 8.27 3.10 -21.81
C ARG A 62 9.73 3.41 -21.44
N LEU A 63 10.21 2.88 -20.33
CA LEU A 63 11.61 3.03 -19.93
C LEU A 63 12.53 2.18 -20.83
N PRO A 64 13.79 2.62 -21.07
CA PRO A 64 14.75 1.87 -21.88
C PRO A 64 14.91 0.43 -21.38
N GLY A 65 14.91 -0.53 -22.30
CA GLY A 65 15.12 -1.95 -22.00
C GLY A 65 13.99 -2.63 -21.19
N MET A 66 12.80 -1.98 -21.03
CA MET A 66 11.70 -2.52 -20.24
C MET A 66 10.54 -3.06 -21.08
N LYS A 67 10.54 -2.84 -22.39
CA LYS A 67 9.40 -3.14 -23.27
C LYS A 67 9.06 -4.64 -23.33
N SER A 68 10.09 -5.52 -23.34
CA SER A 68 9.96 -6.98 -23.43
C SER A 68 9.61 -7.65 -22.09
N LEU A 69 9.80 -6.96 -20.97
CA LEU A 69 9.53 -7.51 -19.64
C LEU A 69 8.07 -7.44 -19.29
N ASN A 70 7.54 -8.45 -18.57
CA ASN A 70 6.22 -8.36 -17.95
C ASN A 70 6.22 -7.32 -16.81
N TYR A 71 5.03 -6.97 -16.28
CA TYR A 71 4.95 -5.88 -15.30
C TYR A 71 5.67 -6.20 -14.00
N TYR A 72 5.55 -7.42 -13.51
CA TYR A 72 6.22 -7.87 -12.28
C TYR A 72 7.75 -7.79 -12.41
N GLN A 73 8.31 -8.28 -13.51
CA GLN A 73 9.75 -8.19 -13.80
C GLN A 73 10.25 -6.75 -13.84
N ARG A 74 9.43 -5.83 -14.42
CA ARG A 74 9.79 -4.40 -14.43
C ARG A 74 9.82 -3.82 -13.00
N LEU A 75 8.84 -4.17 -12.15
CA LEU A 75 8.83 -3.71 -10.76
C LEU A 75 10.08 -4.17 -10.01
N LEU A 76 10.43 -5.45 -10.11
CA LEU A 76 11.64 -6.00 -9.49
C LEU A 76 12.90 -5.26 -9.97
N LYS A 77 13.07 -5.13 -11.29
CA LYS A 77 14.26 -4.49 -11.88
C LYS A 77 14.39 -3.01 -11.52
N LEU A 78 13.28 -2.30 -11.31
CA LEU A 78 13.26 -0.87 -10.96
C LEU A 78 13.23 -0.61 -9.45
N GLY A 79 13.18 -1.65 -8.61
CA GLY A 79 13.00 -1.50 -7.17
C GLY A 79 11.70 -0.76 -6.83
N LEU A 80 10.63 -1.10 -7.55
CA LEU A 80 9.29 -0.55 -7.34
C LEU A 80 8.36 -1.62 -6.78
N GLU A 81 7.39 -1.19 -6.00
CA GLU A 81 6.26 -2.01 -5.58
C GLU A 81 5.01 -1.63 -6.36
N SER A 82 4.01 -2.51 -6.40
CA SER A 82 2.70 -2.15 -6.94
C SER A 82 2.06 -1.05 -6.09
N LEU A 83 1.26 -0.20 -6.71
CA LEU A 83 0.55 0.87 -5.99
C LEU A 83 -0.51 0.29 -5.04
N GLU A 84 -1.06 -0.89 -5.33
CA GLU A 84 -1.97 -1.59 -4.42
C GLU A 84 -1.25 -2.02 -3.13
N LEU A 85 -0.10 -2.69 -3.24
CA LEU A 85 0.71 -3.13 -2.11
C LEU A 85 1.12 -1.95 -1.23
N ARG A 86 1.50 -0.84 -1.84
CA ARG A 86 1.85 0.37 -1.12
C ARG A 86 0.67 0.97 -0.35
N ARG A 87 -0.54 0.95 -0.91
CA ARG A 87 -1.76 1.40 -0.19
C ARG A 87 -2.04 0.52 1.03
N ILE A 88 -1.92 -0.81 0.90
CA ILE A 88 -2.06 -1.74 2.04
C ILE A 88 -1.04 -1.40 3.12
N ARG A 89 0.23 -1.19 2.74
CA ARG A 89 1.28 -0.80 3.69
C ARG A 89 0.98 0.53 4.36
N ASN A 90 0.51 1.54 3.63
CA ASN A 90 0.15 2.84 4.18
C ASN A 90 -1.01 2.72 5.17
N ASP A 91 -2.03 1.91 4.88
CA ASP A 91 -3.13 1.64 5.80
C ASP A 91 -2.63 1.02 7.11
N LEU A 92 -1.73 0.04 7.05
CA LEU A 92 -1.14 -0.59 8.23
C LEU A 92 -0.26 0.37 9.04
N LEU A 93 0.53 1.19 8.37
CA LEU A 93 1.35 2.23 9.05
C LEU A 93 0.48 3.28 9.71
N PHE A 94 -0.62 3.68 9.09
CA PHE A 94 -1.56 4.63 9.68
C PHE A 94 -2.32 4.01 10.86
N THR A 95 -2.73 2.74 10.73
CA THR A 95 -3.30 1.96 11.85
C THR A 95 -2.34 1.91 13.04
N TYR A 96 -1.06 1.60 12.80
CA TYR A 96 -0.03 1.63 13.84
C TYR A 96 0.02 3.00 14.53
N LYS A 97 0.07 4.08 13.75
CA LYS A 97 0.15 5.44 14.30
C LYS A 97 -1.06 5.78 15.17
N ILE A 98 -2.26 5.37 14.79
CA ILE A 98 -3.47 5.58 15.60
C ILE A 98 -3.39 4.79 16.90
N LEU A 99 -3.06 3.49 16.83
CA LEU A 99 -3.03 2.60 18.00
C LEU A 99 -1.96 2.99 19.03
N PHE A 100 -0.86 3.57 18.58
CA PHE A 100 0.25 3.98 19.45
C PHE A 100 0.30 5.49 19.71
N GLY A 101 -0.78 6.23 19.41
CA GLY A 101 -0.90 7.66 19.73
C GLY A 101 0.10 8.58 19.01
N LEU A 102 0.56 8.18 17.81
CA LEU A 102 1.51 8.97 17.01
C LEU A 102 0.82 9.98 16.08
N VAL A 103 -0.49 10.08 16.13
CA VAL A 103 -1.34 11.03 15.38
C VAL A 103 -2.42 11.53 16.29
N ASP A 104 -2.84 12.77 16.09
CA ASP A 104 -3.88 13.44 16.90
C ASP A 104 -5.28 13.04 16.41
N VAL A 105 -5.64 11.76 16.67
CA VAL A 105 -6.97 11.22 16.45
C VAL A 105 -7.30 10.22 17.57
N LYS A 106 -8.55 10.18 17.99
CA LYS A 106 -8.99 9.22 19.01
C LYS A 106 -9.02 7.80 18.42
N MET A 107 -8.34 6.85 19.06
CA MET A 107 -8.33 5.45 18.63
C MET A 107 -9.74 4.86 18.58
N SER A 108 -10.59 5.19 19.57
CA SER A 108 -11.98 4.72 19.68
C SER A 108 -12.86 5.05 18.48
N ASP A 109 -12.54 6.10 17.72
CA ASP A 109 -13.32 6.50 16.54
C ASP A 109 -13.09 5.56 15.35
N PHE A 110 -11.98 4.81 15.38
CA PHE A 110 -11.55 3.93 14.27
C PHE A 110 -11.48 2.47 14.66
N PHE A 111 -11.02 2.16 15.88
CA PHE A 111 -10.68 0.81 16.29
C PHE A 111 -11.05 0.54 17.75
N GLU A 112 -11.46 -0.69 18.00
CA GLU A 112 -11.63 -1.25 19.33
C GLU A 112 -10.64 -2.39 19.52
N MET A 113 -9.89 -2.36 20.62
CA MET A 113 -8.96 -3.44 20.96
C MET A 113 -9.74 -4.68 21.39
N LYS A 114 -9.35 -5.82 20.87
CA LYS A 114 -9.93 -7.08 21.33
C LYS A 114 -9.45 -7.37 22.76
N ALA A 115 -10.39 -7.64 23.67
CA ALA A 115 -10.07 -8.07 25.02
C ALA A 115 -9.23 -9.38 24.94
N ASN A 116 -8.09 -9.41 25.63
CA ASN A 116 -7.18 -10.55 25.66
C ASN A 116 -7.48 -11.48 26.83
N ASP A 117 -8.74 -11.88 27.03
CA ASP A 117 -9.12 -12.77 28.12
C ASP A 117 -8.58 -14.20 27.98
N ARG A 118 -8.13 -14.58 26.80
CA ARG A 118 -7.48 -15.86 26.53
C ARG A 118 -6.37 -15.71 25.49
N PRO A 119 -5.20 -16.41 25.65
CA PRO A 119 -4.17 -16.41 24.64
C PRO A 119 -4.69 -17.07 23.35
N THR A 120 -5.01 -16.23 22.35
CA THR A 120 -5.42 -16.68 21.03
C THR A 120 -4.23 -16.63 20.06
N ARG A 121 -4.24 -17.48 19.03
CA ARG A 121 -3.23 -17.43 17.96
C ARG A 121 -3.19 -16.02 17.34
N GLY A 122 -2.00 -15.40 17.26
CA GLY A 122 -1.75 -14.09 16.69
C GLY A 122 -1.07 -13.12 17.66
N HIS A 123 -0.88 -11.87 17.21
CA HIS A 123 -0.21 -10.85 18.01
C HIS A 123 -1.18 -10.21 19.05
N ARG A 124 -0.62 -9.61 20.10
CA ARG A 124 -1.36 -9.03 21.23
C ARG A 124 -2.22 -7.79 20.89
N TYR A 125 -1.93 -7.12 19.78
CA TYR A 125 -2.62 -5.89 19.35
C TYR A 125 -3.76 -6.18 18.36
N ARG A 126 -4.52 -7.23 18.57
CA ARG A 126 -5.66 -7.54 17.70
C ARG A 126 -6.82 -6.58 17.93
N LEU A 127 -7.53 -6.28 16.85
CA LEU A 127 -8.66 -5.38 16.83
C LEU A 127 -9.98 -6.18 16.76
N THR A 128 -11.01 -5.69 17.43
CA THR A 128 -12.36 -6.27 17.39
C THR A 128 -12.93 -6.16 16.00
N ALA A 129 -13.28 -7.31 15.40
CA ALA A 129 -13.88 -7.32 14.07
C ALA A 129 -15.35 -6.91 14.16
N PRO A 130 -15.79 -5.92 13.39
CA PRO A 130 -17.19 -5.53 13.37
C PRO A 130 -18.04 -6.59 12.66
N THR A 131 -19.33 -6.59 12.98
CA THR A 131 -20.31 -7.54 12.44
C THR A 131 -20.67 -7.32 10.98
N THR A 132 -20.40 -6.14 10.44
CA THR A 132 -20.75 -5.77 9.05
C THR A 132 -19.88 -6.51 8.04
N LYS A 133 -20.52 -7.27 7.14
CA LYS A 133 -19.81 -8.10 6.14
C LYS A 133 -19.81 -7.52 4.72
N ASN A 134 -20.67 -6.54 4.43
CA ASN A 134 -20.89 -6.01 3.08
C ASN A 134 -21.06 -4.48 3.05
N GLY A 135 -21.01 -3.91 1.83
CA GLY A 135 -21.31 -2.51 1.57
C GLY A 135 -20.12 -1.55 1.70
N ALA A 136 -20.39 -0.26 1.62
CA ALA A 136 -19.38 0.80 1.67
C ALA A 136 -18.59 0.77 2.99
N ARG A 137 -19.25 0.52 4.11
CA ARG A 137 -18.64 0.43 5.44
C ARG A 137 -17.58 -0.68 5.51
N TYR A 138 -17.81 -1.83 4.86
CA TYR A 138 -16.86 -2.94 4.82
C TYR A 138 -15.54 -2.58 4.12
N ASN A 139 -15.56 -1.58 3.21
CA ASN A 139 -14.39 -1.09 2.48
C ASN A 139 -13.80 0.19 3.07
N PHE A 140 -14.40 0.72 4.14
CA PHE A 140 -13.87 1.85 4.87
C PHE A 140 -12.50 1.53 5.48
N PHE A 141 -11.67 2.58 5.71
CA PHE A 141 -10.29 2.45 6.18
C PHE A 141 -10.14 1.49 7.37
N SER A 142 -10.89 1.70 8.44
CA SER A 142 -10.74 0.90 9.66
C SER A 142 -11.02 -0.59 9.43
N TYR A 143 -12.02 -0.92 8.61
CA TYR A 143 -12.39 -2.31 8.33
C TYR A 143 -11.39 -3.03 7.42
N ARG A 144 -10.96 -2.39 6.33
CA ARG A 144 -10.02 -3.01 5.40
C ARG A 144 -8.62 -3.15 6.02
N ALA A 145 -8.17 -2.16 6.80
CA ALA A 145 -6.89 -2.21 7.49
C ALA A 145 -6.89 -3.29 8.58
N MET A 146 -7.93 -3.36 9.40
CA MET A 146 -8.07 -4.35 10.47
C MET A 146 -8.02 -5.79 9.95
N ARG A 147 -8.64 -6.09 8.79
CA ARG A 147 -8.60 -7.43 8.21
C ARG A 147 -7.18 -7.91 7.92
N VAL A 148 -6.32 -7.02 7.44
CA VAL A 148 -4.91 -7.32 7.20
C VAL A 148 -4.14 -7.31 8.52
N TRP A 149 -4.38 -6.30 9.37
CA TRP A 149 -3.75 -6.13 10.67
C TRP A 149 -3.87 -7.39 11.54
N ASN A 150 -5.07 -7.91 11.73
CA ASN A 150 -5.32 -9.09 12.57
C ASN A 150 -4.68 -10.39 12.05
N ARG A 151 -4.27 -10.41 10.77
CA ARG A 151 -3.62 -11.56 10.13
C ARG A 151 -2.09 -11.44 10.08
N LEU A 152 -1.54 -10.32 10.59
CA LEU A 152 -0.09 -10.17 10.62
C LEU A 152 0.55 -11.24 11.51
N PRO A 153 1.59 -11.93 11.02
CA PRO A 153 2.25 -12.98 11.77
C PRO A 153 3.06 -12.38 12.94
N PRO A 154 2.88 -12.88 14.17
CA PRO A 154 3.53 -12.32 15.37
C PRO A 154 5.05 -12.51 15.36
N ASP A 155 5.54 -13.54 14.70
CA ASP A 155 6.97 -13.88 14.57
C ASP A 155 7.74 -12.95 13.62
N LYS A 156 7.06 -12.33 12.65
CA LYS A 156 7.68 -11.45 11.65
C LYS A 156 7.51 -9.98 11.94
N ILE A 157 6.54 -9.61 12.78
CA ILE A 157 6.19 -8.20 13.00
C ILE A 157 6.58 -7.76 14.41
N ASN A 158 7.46 -6.77 14.46
CA ASN A 158 7.85 -6.13 15.71
C ASN A 158 7.09 -4.81 15.88
N PHE A 159 6.29 -4.72 16.96
CA PHE A 159 5.47 -3.55 17.30
C PHE A 159 6.17 -2.55 18.23
N ASN A 160 7.43 -2.76 18.63
CA ASN A 160 8.10 -1.91 19.62
C ASN A 160 8.39 -0.49 19.11
N SER A 161 8.56 -0.31 17.81
CA SER A 161 8.74 1.01 17.19
C SER A 161 8.16 1.05 15.78
N LEU A 162 7.77 2.25 15.33
CA LEU A 162 7.30 2.47 13.96
C LEU A 162 8.32 2.01 12.91
N THR A 163 9.61 2.24 13.17
CA THR A 163 10.70 1.82 12.27
C THR A 163 10.80 0.30 12.19
N SER A 164 10.75 -0.39 13.32
CA SER A 164 10.77 -1.86 13.36
C SER A 164 9.52 -2.45 12.71
N PHE A 165 8.34 -1.88 12.99
CA PHE A 165 7.08 -2.27 12.38
C PHE A 165 7.13 -2.11 10.85
N LYS A 166 7.56 -0.94 10.36
CA LYS A 166 7.71 -0.67 8.91
C LYS A 166 8.66 -1.66 8.23
N ARG A 167 9.75 -2.03 8.90
CA ARG A 167 10.71 -3.02 8.38
C ARG A 167 10.11 -4.42 8.29
N GLY A 168 9.29 -4.81 9.27
CA GLY A 168 8.57 -6.09 9.27
C GLY A 168 7.50 -6.23 8.17
N LEU A 169 6.97 -5.10 7.64
CA LEU A 169 5.99 -5.10 6.54
C LEU A 169 6.68 -5.36 5.18
N ALA A 170 7.34 -6.50 5.04
CA ALA A 170 7.99 -6.90 3.80
C ALA A 170 6.97 -7.11 2.66
N SER A 171 7.43 -6.92 1.42
CA SER A 171 6.55 -6.96 0.23
C SER A 171 5.95 -8.34 -0.01
N ASP A 172 6.71 -9.40 0.21
CA ASP A 172 6.27 -10.80 0.09
C ASP A 172 5.13 -11.12 1.07
N LEU A 173 5.23 -10.65 2.30
CA LEU A 173 4.16 -10.79 3.29
C LEU A 173 2.85 -10.12 2.83
N LEU A 174 2.94 -8.92 2.28
CA LEU A 174 1.78 -8.13 1.91
C LEU A 174 1.17 -8.50 0.56
N THR A 175 1.91 -9.14 -0.32
CA THR A 175 1.45 -9.54 -1.67
C THR A 175 0.23 -10.46 -1.59
N SER A 176 0.14 -11.34 -0.58
CA SER A 176 -1.00 -12.23 -0.38
C SER A 176 -2.32 -11.52 -0.10
N TYR A 177 -2.30 -10.23 0.25
CA TYR A 177 -3.48 -9.40 0.50
C TYR A 177 -3.88 -8.54 -0.70
N CYS A 178 -3.08 -8.52 -1.78
CA CYS A 178 -3.42 -7.81 -3.00
C CYS A 178 -4.55 -8.55 -3.75
N LYS A 179 -5.49 -7.78 -4.32
CA LYS A 179 -6.59 -8.31 -5.15
C LYS A 179 -6.16 -8.57 -6.58
N VAL A 180 -5.14 -7.83 -7.04
CA VAL A 180 -4.63 -7.93 -8.41
C VAL A 180 -3.30 -8.67 -8.38
N SER A 181 -3.27 -9.84 -9.02
CA SER A 181 -2.02 -10.56 -9.30
C SER A 181 -1.32 -9.93 -10.50
N PHE A 182 -0.02 -9.72 -10.42
CA PHE A 182 0.81 -9.16 -11.47
C PHE A 182 1.83 -10.19 -12.01
N ALA A 183 1.55 -11.48 -11.73
CA ALA A 183 2.37 -12.57 -12.27
C ALA A 183 2.32 -12.63 -13.80
#